data_a5061f6f6c245474678c7c16b4adf0bb
#
_entry.id   a5061f6f6c245474678c7c16b4adf0bb
#
_cell.length_a   1.000
_cell.length_b   1.000
_cell.length_c   1.000
_cell.angle_alpha   90.00
_cell.angle_beta   90.00
_cell.angle_gamma   90.00
#
_symmetry.space_group_name_H-M   'P 1'
#
loop_
_entity.id
_entity.type
_entity.pdbx_description
1 polymer ?
#
loop_
_entity_poly.entity_id
_entity_poly.type
_entity_poly.pdbx_seq_one_letter_code
_entity_poly.pdbx_strand_id
1 'polypeptide(L)'
;MKKILVVDDEKDVLFILKKVLTAKGYSVITTTNGTNAIALAKSQHPDLIILDIVMPGMDGGEVSAKLKEHPLTRSIPVIFLTALLTKTEEYQENHIIKSNITFAKPIDTEGLLAQIEGLLCNATTS
;
A
#
# COMPACT_ATOMS: atom_id res chain seq x y z
N MET A 1 11.33 -4.85 -14.06
CA MET A 1 10.39 -3.78 -13.66
C MET A 1 9.67 -4.20 -12.39
N LYS A 2 9.75 -3.39 -11.38
CA LYS A 2 9.05 -3.68 -10.12
C LYS A 2 7.56 -3.41 -10.25
N LYS A 3 6.76 -4.23 -9.61
CA LYS A 3 5.30 -4.18 -9.68
C LYS A 3 4.72 -3.68 -8.37
N ILE A 4 3.83 -2.69 -8.44
CA ILE A 4 3.20 -2.09 -7.26
C ILE A 4 1.69 -2.23 -7.38
N LEU A 5 1.06 -2.75 -6.33
CA LEU A 5 -0.39 -2.82 -6.23
C LEU A 5 -0.87 -1.66 -5.36
N VAL A 6 -1.80 -0.87 -5.89
CA VAL A 6 -2.36 0.28 -5.18
C VAL A 6 -3.83 0.02 -4.90
N VAL A 7 -4.22 0.12 -3.63
CA VAL A 7 -5.57 -0.17 -3.17
C VAL A 7 -6.15 1.06 -2.47
N ASP A 8 -7.19 1.64 -3.04
CA ASP A 8 -7.84 2.82 -2.48
C ASP A 8 -9.24 2.92 -3.07
N ASP A 9 -10.24 3.23 -2.25
CA ASP A 9 -11.61 3.38 -2.75
C ASP A 9 -11.82 4.70 -3.52
N GLU A 10 -10.89 5.63 -3.42
CA GLU A 10 -10.94 6.89 -4.16
C GLU A 10 -10.22 6.75 -5.49
N LYS A 11 -11.00 6.83 -6.57
CA LYS A 11 -10.44 6.66 -7.92
C LYS A 11 -9.43 7.73 -8.29
N ASP A 12 -9.59 8.94 -7.77
CA ASP A 12 -8.65 10.02 -8.01
C ASP A 12 -7.26 9.70 -7.45
N VAL A 13 -7.21 9.09 -6.28
CA VAL A 13 -5.96 8.67 -5.66
C VAL A 13 -5.28 7.61 -6.51
N LEU A 14 -6.05 6.62 -6.98
CA LEU A 14 -5.52 5.57 -7.84
C LEU A 14 -4.96 6.15 -9.14
N PHE A 15 -5.66 7.11 -9.74
CA PHE A 15 -5.23 7.74 -10.97
C PHE A 15 -3.90 8.48 -10.79
N ILE A 16 -3.80 9.28 -9.74
CA ILE A 16 -2.60 10.06 -9.45
C ILE A 16 -1.41 9.14 -9.18
N LEU A 17 -1.59 8.14 -8.34
CA LEU A 17 -0.51 7.23 -8.00
C LEU A 17 -0.07 6.40 -9.19
N LYS A 18 -1.01 5.91 -9.98
CA LYS A 18 -0.67 5.17 -11.19
C LYS A 18 0.17 6.01 -12.13
N LYS A 19 -0.23 7.27 -12.34
CA LYS A 19 0.51 8.19 -13.21
C LYS A 19 1.93 8.44 -12.70
N VAL A 20 2.05 8.76 -11.42
CA VAL A 20 3.35 9.08 -10.81
C VAL A 20 4.27 7.87 -10.82
N LEU A 21 3.77 6.72 -10.42
CA LEU A 21 4.59 5.51 -10.32
C LEU A 21 4.99 4.98 -11.69
N THR A 22 4.06 5.01 -12.65
CA THR A 22 4.37 4.58 -14.02
C THR A 22 5.47 5.46 -14.61
N ALA A 23 5.43 6.76 -14.34
CA ALA A 23 6.45 7.68 -14.83
C ALA A 23 7.85 7.34 -14.27
N LYS A 24 7.91 6.70 -13.12
CA LYS A 24 9.18 6.27 -12.51
C LYS A 24 9.62 4.88 -12.94
N GLY A 25 8.88 4.24 -13.83
CA GLY A 25 9.25 2.94 -14.38
C GLY A 25 8.66 1.74 -13.67
N TYR A 26 7.72 1.94 -12.75
CA TYR A 26 7.04 0.83 -12.08
C TYR A 26 5.87 0.32 -12.89
N SER A 27 5.59 -0.96 -12.77
CA SER A 27 4.35 -1.55 -13.28
C SER A 27 3.30 -1.41 -12.18
N VAL A 28 2.13 -0.85 -12.50
CA VAL A 28 1.13 -0.50 -11.48
C VAL A 28 -0.18 -1.22 -11.73
N ILE A 29 -0.69 -1.86 -10.69
CA ILE A 29 -2.02 -2.49 -10.68
C ILE A 29 -2.85 -1.73 -9.65
N THR A 30 -4.10 -1.42 -9.98
CA THR A 30 -4.97 -0.68 -9.06
C THR A 30 -6.25 -1.46 -8.81
N THR A 31 -6.81 -1.29 -7.61
CA THR A 31 -8.13 -1.81 -7.28
C THR A 31 -8.78 -0.93 -6.22
N THR A 32 -10.11 -0.96 -6.18
CA THR A 32 -10.88 -0.14 -5.24
C THR A 32 -11.38 -0.91 -4.02
N ASN A 33 -11.14 -2.21 -3.94
CA ASN A 33 -11.63 -2.97 -2.79
C ASN A 33 -10.61 -4.00 -2.28
N GLY A 34 -10.76 -4.34 -0.99
CA GLY A 34 -9.81 -5.21 -0.31
C GLY A 34 -9.84 -6.66 -0.77
N THR A 35 -11.01 -7.18 -1.10
CA THR A 35 -11.14 -8.56 -1.56
C THR A 35 -10.36 -8.77 -2.86
N ASN A 36 -10.52 -7.86 -3.81
CA ASN A 36 -9.76 -7.87 -5.05
C ASN A 36 -8.27 -7.70 -4.80
N ALA A 37 -7.91 -6.85 -3.83
CA ALA A 37 -6.51 -6.62 -3.50
C ALA A 37 -5.83 -7.92 -3.08
N ILE A 38 -6.48 -8.70 -2.23
CA ILE A 38 -5.93 -9.97 -1.78
C ILE A 38 -5.76 -10.94 -2.95
N ALA A 39 -6.77 -11.05 -3.80
CA ALA A 39 -6.71 -11.91 -4.97
C ALA A 39 -5.60 -11.50 -5.92
N LEU A 40 -5.46 -10.20 -6.18
CA LEU A 40 -4.41 -9.67 -7.05
C LEU A 40 -3.02 -9.88 -6.47
N ALA A 41 -2.87 -9.71 -5.15
CA ALA A 41 -1.59 -9.94 -4.50
C ALA A 41 -1.14 -11.39 -4.67
N LYS A 42 -2.06 -12.33 -4.55
CA LYS A 42 -1.76 -13.75 -4.71
C LYS A 42 -1.43 -14.12 -6.15
N SER A 43 -2.13 -13.54 -7.12
CA SER A 43 -1.97 -13.91 -8.54
C SER A 43 -0.88 -13.13 -9.25
N GLN A 44 -0.67 -11.87 -8.90
CA GLN A 44 0.25 -10.99 -9.60
C GLN A 44 1.60 -10.83 -8.92
N HIS A 45 1.71 -11.24 -7.67
CA HIS A 45 2.96 -11.19 -6.89
C HIS A 45 3.62 -9.81 -6.93
N PRO A 46 2.92 -8.74 -6.47
CA PRO A 46 3.53 -7.42 -6.49
C PRO A 46 4.73 -7.35 -5.55
N ASP A 47 5.64 -6.44 -5.85
CA ASP A 47 6.82 -6.21 -5.01
C ASP A 47 6.51 -5.30 -3.83
N LEU A 48 5.43 -4.54 -3.92
CA LEU A 48 4.99 -3.60 -2.89
C LEU A 48 3.48 -3.39 -3.00
N ILE A 49 2.83 -3.16 -1.87
CA ILE A 49 1.40 -2.82 -1.83
C ILE A 49 1.23 -1.47 -1.14
N ILE A 50 0.49 -0.56 -1.76
CA ILE A 50 0.08 0.70 -1.17
C ILE A 50 -1.41 0.56 -0.85
N LEU A 51 -1.79 0.77 0.40
CA LEU A 51 -3.08 0.34 0.90
C LEU A 51 -3.74 1.42 1.75
N ASP A 52 -4.94 1.86 1.36
CA ASP A 52 -5.72 2.79 2.15
C ASP A 52 -6.23 2.08 3.41
N ILE A 53 -6.09 2.74 4.56
CA ILE A 53 -6.55 2.18 5.83
C ILE A 53 -8.07 2.20 5.91
N VAL A 54 -8.69 3.29 5.46
CA VAL A 54 -10.14 3.49 5.61
C VAL A 54 -10.84 3.24 4.28
N MET A 55 -11.48 2.08 4.16
CA MET A 55 -12.26 1.71 2.98
C MET A 55 -13.57 1.08 3.40
N PRO A 56 -14.65 1.30 2.64
CA PRO A 56 -15.92 0.62 2.94
C PRO A 56 -15.77 -0.90 2.81
N GLY A 57 -16.43 -1.62 3.68
CA GLY A 57 -16.40 -3.07 3.69
C GLY A 57 -15.20 -3.61 4.42
N MET A 58 -14.13 -3.91 3.70
CA MET A 58 -12.91 -4.44 4.30
C MET A 58 -11.86 -3.34 4.37
N ASP A 59 -11.48 -2.91 5.57
CA ASP A 59 -10.51 -1.85 5.75
C ASP A 59 -9.07 -2.35 5.52
N GLY A 60 -8.12 -1.40 5.48
CA GLY A 60 -6.73 -1.72 5.22
C GLY A 60 -6.10 -2.63 6.25
N GLY A 61 -6.50 -2.50 7.50
CA GLY A 61 -6.01 -3.39 8.57
C GLY A 61 -6.38 -4.84 8.33
N GLU A 62 -7.62 -5.08 7.92
CA GLU A 62 -8.11 -6.42 7.60
C GLU A 62 -7.38 -6.99 6.39
N VAL A 63 -7.20 -6.18 5.35
CA VAL A 63 -6.47 -6.62 4.15
C VAL A 63 -5.04 -7.01 4.53
N SER A 64 -4.36 -6.17 5.30
CA SER A 64 -3.00 -6.42 5.72
C SER A 64 -2.89 -7.72 6.54
N ALA A 65 -3.84 -7.93 7.47
CA ALA A 65 -3.86 -9.15 8.27
C ALA A 65 -4.00 -10.40 7.39
N LYS A 66 -4.90 -10.36 6.41
CA LYS A 66 -5.11 -11.49 5.52
C LYS A 66 -3.90 -11.75 4.61
N LEU A 67 -3.23 -10.70 4.17
CA LEU A 67 -2.02 -10.84 3.39
C LEU A 67 -0.90 -11.50 4.19
N LYS A 68 -0.79 -11.17 5.46
CA LYS A 68 0.24 -11.75 6.34
C LYS A 68 -0.03 -13.20 6.71
N GLU A 69 -1.26 -13.65 6.62
CA GLU A 69 -1.62 -15.03 6.89
C GLU A 69 -1.24 -15.98 5.75
N HIS A 70 -1.05 -15.46 4.54
CA HIS A 70 -0.83 -16.30 3.38
C HIS A 70 0.65 -16.35 2.97
N PRO A 71 1.22 -17.55 2.75
CA PRO A 71 2.64 -17.68 2.40
C PRO A 71 3.06 -16.90 1.15
N LEU A 72 2.17 -16.75 0.18
CA LEU A 72 2.50 -16.04 -1.06
C LEU A 72 2.59 -14.52 -0.90
N THR A 73 1.96 -13.97 0.14
CA THR A 73 1.85 -12.52 0.28
C THR A 73 2.45 -11.95 1.57
N ARG A 74 2.74 -12.80 2.54
CA ARG A 74 3.15 -12.32 3.88
C ARG A 74 4.43 -11.50 3.89
N SER A 75 5.31 -11.69 2.94
CA SER A 75 6.58 -10.95 2.90
C SER A 75 6.54 -9.71 2.01
N ILE A 76 5.42 -9.43 1.37
CA ILE A 76 5.28 -8.23 0.54
C ILE A 76 5.19 -7.00 1.45
N PRO A 77 6.07 -6.00 1.29
CA PRO A 77 5.98 -4.79 2.11
C PRO A 77 4.72 -3.99 1.79
N VAL A 78 4.14 -3.39 2.83
CA VAL A 78 2.91 -2.61 2.72
C VAL A 78 3.14 -1.20 3.23
N ILE A 79 2.71 -0.22 2.44
CA ILE A 79 2.66 1.18 2.85
C ILE A 79 1.19 1.54 3.02
N PHE A 80 0.84 2.09 4.18
CA PHE A 80 -0.53 2.53 4.43
C PHE A 80 -0.73 3.99 4.05
N LEU A 81 -1.91 4.29 3.50
CA LEU A 81 -2.37 5.66 3.28
C LEU A 81 -3.53 5.94 4.22
N THR A 82 -3.63 7.16 4.73
CA THR A 82 -4.75 7.52 5.58
C THR A 82 -5.11 8.99 5.50
N ALA A 83 -6.41 9.27 5.45
CA ALA A 83 -6.94 10.62 5.59
C ALA A 83 -7.09 11.01 7.07
N LEU A 84 -6.84 10.08 7.97
CA LEU A 84 -7.04 10.26 9.41
C LEU A 84 -5.74 10.52 10.16
N LEU A 85 -4.77 11.14 9.52
CA LEU A 85 -3.48 11.40 10.15
C LEU A 85 -3.59 12.22 11.44
N THR A 86 -4.59 13.09 11.52
CA THR A 86 -4.82 13.87 12.73
C THR A 86 -5.17 13.00 13.93
N LYS A 87 -5.53 11.76 13.69
CA LYS A 87 -5.82 10.76 14.72
C LYS A 87 -4.75 9.69 14.79
N THR A 88 -3.55 10.02 14.34
CA THR A 88 -2.45 9.07 14.26
C THR A 88 -2.16 8.38 15.57
N GLU A 89 -2.21 9.12 16.68
CA GLU A 89 -1.94 8.54 17.98
C GLU A 89 -2.89 7.39 18.31
N GLU A 90 -4.18 7.56 18.01
CA GLU A 90 -5.16 6.51 18.24
C GLU A 90 -4.88 5.28 17.39
N TYR A 91 -4.53 5.50 16.13
CA TYR A 91 -4.19 4.39 15.24
C TYR A 91 -2.93 3.68 15.67
N GLN A 92 -1.94 4.43 16.15
CA GLN A 92 -0.70 3.85 16.65
C GLN A 92 -0.97 2.95 17.84
N GLU A 93 -1.88 3.36 18.72
CA GLU A 93 -2.25 2.55 19.87
C GLU A 93 -2.90 1.24 19.47
N ASN A 94 -3.58 1.23 18.33
CA ASN A 94 -4.21 0.02 17.81
C ASN A 94 -3.23 -0.93 17.12
N HIS A 95 -1.96 -0.59 17.08
CA HIS A 95 -0.88 -1.41 16.51
C HIS A 95 -0.95 -1.62 15.01
N ILE A 96 -1.91 -1.05 14.33
CA ILE A 96 -2.04 -1.21 12.88
C ILE A 96 -0.90 -0.53 12.15
N ILE A 97 -0.53 0.68 12.58
CA ILE A 97 0.50 1.48 11.92
C ILE A 97 1.81 1.56 12.67
N LYS A 98 1.92 0.98 13.86
CA LYS A 98 3.14 1.04 14.66
C LYS A 98 4.34 0.38 13.98
N SER A 99 4.11 -0.71 13.30
CA SER A 99 5.17 -1.48 12.65
C SER A 99 5.17 -1.30 11.13
N ASN A 100 4.32 -0.40 10.60
CA ASN A 100 4.18 -0.19 9.18
C ASN A 100 4.40 1.27 8.82
N ILE A 101 4.78 1.50 7.58
CA ILE A 101 4.97 2.85 7.06
C ILE A 101 3.61 3.42 6.68
N THR A 102 3.34 4.64 7.14
CA THR A 102 2.06 5.29 6.90
C THR A 102 2.27 6.68 6.31
N PHE A 103 1.50 7.01 5.28
CA PHE A 103 1.49 8.33 4.67
C PHE A 103 0.11 8.97 4.76
N ALA A 104 0.10 10.27 4.99
CA ALA A 104 -1.14 11.05 5.06
C ALA A 104 -1.64 11.42 3.68
N LYS A 105 -2.94 11.60 3.56
CA LYS A 105 -3.55 12.25 2.40
C LYS A 105 -3.74 13.74 2.72
N PRO A 106 -3.58 14.67 1.78
CA PRO A 106 -3.15 14.46 0.40
C PRO A 106 -1.71 13.95 0.32
N ILE A 107 -1.44 13.15 -0.69
CA ILE A 107 -0.18 12.41 -0.77
C ILE A 107 1.00 13.30 -1.14
N ASP A 108 2.07 13.23 -0.34
CA ASP A 108 3.37 13.78 -0.70
C ASP A 108 4.05 12.78 -1.62
N THR A 109 3.93 12.99 -2.92
CA THR A 109 4.43 12.03 -3.90
C THR A 109 5.94 11.86 -3.86
N GLU A 110 6.68 12.93 -3.57
CA GLU A 110 8.14 12.84 -3.48
C GLU A 110 8.58 11.99 -2.30
N GLY A 111 7.97 12.21 -1.14
CA GLY A 111 8.25 11.41 0.05
C GLY A 111 7.87 9.96 -0.14
N LEU A 112 6.72 9.72 -0.77
CA LEU A 112 6.25 8.36 -1.04
C LEU A 112 7.21 7.65 -1.99
N LEU A 113 7.64 8.30 -3.07
CA LEU A 113 8.58 7.71 -4.01
C LEU A 113 9.91 7.37 -3.35
N ALA A 114 10.41 8.24 -2.49
CA ALA A 114 11.65 7.98 -1.77
C ALA A 114 11.53 6.74 -0.89
N GLN A 115 10.40 6.60 -0.20
CA GLN A 115 10.16 5.44 0.65
C GLN A 115 10.04 4.15 -0.15
N ILE A 116 9.36 4.22 -1.30
CA ILE A 116 9.22 3.07 -2.19
C ILE A 116 10.59 2.62 -2.70
N GLU A 117 11.40 3.56 -3.16
CA GLU A 117 12.75 3.25 -3.65
C GLU A 117 13.58 2.60 -2.56
N GLY A 118 13.51 3.10 -1.34
CA GLY A 118 14.23 2.52 -0.21
C GLY A 118 13.83 1.08 0.06
N LEU A 119 12.54 0.81 0.08
CA LEU A 119 12.04 -0.53 0.35
C LEU A 119 12.41 -1.52 -0.76
N LEU A 120 12.24 -1.12 -2.00
CA LEU A 120 12.51 -2.01 -3.14
C LEU A 120 14.00 -2.19 -3.38
N CYS A 121 14.78 -1.16 -3.16
CA CYS A 121 16.23 -1.24 -3.29
C CYS A 121 16.82 -2.18 -2.24
N ASN A 122 16.38 -2.06 -1.00
CA ASN A 122 16.82 -2.95 0.07
C ASN A 122 16.47 -4.40 -0.23
N ALA A 123 15.29 -4.64 -0.80
CA ALA A 123 14.87 -5.98 -1.18
C ALA A 123 15.77 -6.58 -2.25
N THR A 124 16.30 -5.76 -3.14
CA THR A 124 17.15 -6.25 -4.24
C THR A 124 18.62 -6.42 -3.83
N THR A 125 19.07 -5.75 -2.79
CA THR A 125 20.45 -5.84 -2.36
C THR A 125 20.71 -6.91 -1.31
N SER A 126 19.66 -7.39 -0.69
CA SER A 126 19.78 -8.45 0.33
C SER A 126 19.82 -9.88 -0.24
#